data_f7453fd02c407f56a5f97891cc579934
#
_entry.id   f7453fd02c407f56a5f97891cc579934
#
_cell.length_a   1.000
_cell.length_b   1.000
_cell.length_c   1.000
_cell.angle_alpha   90.00
_cell.angle_beta   90.00
_cell.angle_gamma   90.00
#
_symmetry.space_group_name_H-M   'P 1'
#
loop_
_entity.id
_entity.type
_entity.pdbx_description
1 polymer ?
#
loop_
_entity_poly.entity_id
_entity_poly.type
_entity_poly.pdbx_seq_one_letter_code
_entity_poly.pdbx_strand_id
1 'polypeptide(L)'
;PENIEVIKKAMVEVNNSGTSATAFKGTGYVVGGKTGTAQVFSLNSKEYKHSATAEFLRDHALYIAFAPADKPTIVIAMVVENAGFGAQYAAPIARKALDFYIEGKWPKEIPEWKRAP
;
A
#
# COMPACT_ATOMS: atom_id res chain seq x y z
N PRO A 1 23.70 2.02 -10.28
CA PRO A 1 22.74 2.97 -10.90
C PRO A 1 21.72 2.29 -11.80
N GLU A 2 22.15 1.48 -12.77
CA GLU A 2 21.24 0.80 -13.71
C GLU A 2 20.27 -0.16 -13.00
N ASN A 3 20.73 -0.94 -12.03
CA ASN A 3 19.89 -1.87 -11.26
C ASN A 3 18.86 -1.13 -10.42
N ILE A 4 19.21 0.02 -9.88
CA ILE A 4 18.25 0.87 -9.12
C ILE A 4 17.13 1.34 -10.03
N GLU A 5 17.45 1.78 -11.25
CA GLU A 5 16.43 2.23 -12.21
C GLU A 5 15.51 1.09 -12.65
N VAL A 6 16.04 -0.12 -12.84
CA VAL A 6 15.22 -1.31 -13.14
C VAL A 6 14.26 -1.61 -12.00
N ILE A 7 14.73 -1.59 -10.75
CA ILE A 7 13.89 -1.83 -9.57
C ILE A 7 12.83 -0.75 -9.41
N LYS A 8 13.19 0.52 -9.58
CA LYS A 8 12.23 1.64 -9.51
C LYS A 8 11.11 1.50 -10.55
N LYS A 9 11.46 1.18 -11.80
CA LYS A 9 10.47 0.92 -12.85
C LYS A 9 9.56 -0.26 -12.50
N ALA A 10 10.12 -1.35 -12.02
CA ALA A 10 9.33 -2.52 -11.58
C ALA A 10 8.37 -2.15 -10.46
N MET A 11 8.80 -1.33 -9.49
CA MET A 11 7.94 -0.87 -8.39
C MET A 11 6.83 0.08 -8.87
N VAL A 12 7.06 0.86 -9.91
CA VAL A 12 6.03 1.67 -10.56
C VAL A 12 4.98 0.78 -11.22
N GLU A 13 5.41 -0.29 -11.90
CA GLU A 13 4.48 -1.22 -12.54
C GLU A 13 3.60 -1.98 -11.55
N VAL A 14 4.04 -2.19 -10.32
CA VAL A 14 3.19 -2.75 -9.24
C VAL A 14 1.91 -1.92 -9.07
N ASN A 15 2.00 -0.62 -9.22
CA ASN A 15 0.87 0.31 -9.06
C ASN A 15 0.13 0.61 -10.37
N ASN A 16 0.74 0.35 -11.51
CA ASN A 16 0.10 0.56 -12.82
C ASN A 16 -0.71 -0.66 -13.28
N SER A 17 -0.13 -1.84 -13.18
CA SER A 17 -0.72 -3.08 -13.70
C SER A 17 -0.55 -4.28 -12.77
N GLY A 18 0.18 -4.14 -11.67
CA GLY A 18 0.50 -5.20 -10.73
C GLY A 18 -0.45 -5.30 -9.54
N THR A 19 0.07 -5.83 -8.42
CA THR A 19 -0.72 -6.23 -7.25
C THR A 19 -1.49 -5.10 -6.57
N SER A 20 -1.02 -3.86 -6.64
CA SER A 20 -1.69 -2.68 -6.03
C SER A 20 -2.31 -1.73 -7.05
N ALA A 21 -2.45 -2.13 -8.30
CA ALA A 21 -3.01 -1.29 -9.36
C ALA A 21 -4.40 -0.73 -9.02
N THR A 22 -5.26 -1.53 -8.42
CA THR A 22 -6.61 -1.09 -8.00
C THR A 22 -6.55 0.05 -6.99
N ALA A 23 -5.64 -0.04 -6.01
CA ALA A 23 -5.49 0.98 -4.96
C ALA A 23 -4.98 2.33 -5.53
N PHE A 24 -4.15 2.29 -6.56
CA PHE A 24 -3.51 3.48 -7.14
C PHE A 24 -4.14 3.97 -8.45
N LYS A 25 -5.27 3.41 -8.83
CA LYS A 25 -6.01 3.87 -10.01
C LYS A 25 -6.42 5.34 -9.87
N GLY A 26 -6.09 6.14 -10.89
CA GLY A 26 -6.49 7.54 -10.95
C GLY A 26 -5.65 8.50 -10.11
N THR A 27 -4.43 8.11 -9.67
CA THR A 27 -3.50 9.05 -9.03
C THR A 27 -3.03 10.11 -10.03
N GLY A 28 -2.90 11.36 -9.55
CA GLY A 28 -2.32 12.46 -10.34
C GLY A 28 -0.79 12.51 -10.33
N TYR A 29 -0.13 11.52 -9.75
CA TYR A 29 1.33 11.40 -9.64
C TYR A 29 1.74 9.94 -9.80
N VAL A 30 3.00 9.70 -10.15
CA VAL A 30 3.53 8.34 -10.31
C VAL A 30 4.09 7.83 -8.98
N VAL A 31 3.70 6.63 -8.61
CA VAL A 31 4.08 5.99 -7.34
C VAL A 31 4.78 4.66 -7.60
N GLY A 32 5.96 4.49 -7.01
CA GLY A 32 6.59 3.18 -6.92
C GLY A 32 6.21 2.52 -5.60
N GLY A 33 5.91 1.23 -5.60
CA GLY A 33 5.54 0.53 -4.37
C GLY A 33 5.71 -0.98 -4.43
N LYS A 34 5.54 -1.62 -3.28
CA LYS A 34 5.55 -3.08 -3.17
C LYS A 34 4.68 -3.51 -1.99
N THR A 35 3.82 -4.46 -2.27
CA THR A 35 3.02 -5.12 -1.24
C THR A 35 3.81 -6.18 -0.52
N GLY A 36 3.44 -6.46 0.71
CA GLY A 36 3.93 -7.58 1.49
C GLY A 36 2.80 -8.16 2.33
N THR A 37 2.98 -9.41 2.74
CA THR A 37 2.06 -10.10 3.64
C THR A 37 2.91 -10.93 4.60
N ALA A 38 2.92 -10.54 5.88
CA ALA A 38 3.70 -11.23 6.90
C ALA A 38 2.84 -12.30 7.57
N GLN A 39 3.25 -13.53 7.42
CA GLN A 39 2.55 -14.70 7.95
C GLN A 39 2.64 -14.73 9.47
N VAL A 40 1.50 -14.90 10.14
CA VAL A 40 1.40 -14.96 11.60
C VAL A 40 1.51 -16.39 12.11
N PHE A 41 1.02 -17.38 11.35
CA PHE A 41 1.08 -18.80 11.70
C PHE A 41 1.35 -19.67 10.48
N SER A 42 1.84 -20.89 10.72
CA SER A 42 2.07 -21.85 9.64
C SER A 42 0.76 -22.40 9.09
N LEU A 43 0.64 -22.37 7.77
CA LEU A 43 -0.51 -22.94 7.07
C LEU A 43 -0.25 -24.45 6.85
N ASN A 44 -1.06 -25.28 7.50
CA ASN A 44 -1.08 -26.73 7.24
C ASN A 44 -1.90 -27.05 5.99
N SER A 45 -2.65 -26.11 5.47
CA SER A 45 -3.46 -26.21 4.27
C SER A 45 -2.92 -25.29 3.16
N LYS A 46 -3.23 -25.63 1.94
CA LYS A 46 -2.66 -25.00 0.75
C LYS A 46 -3.06 -23.54 0.50
N GLU A 47 -4.05 -23.00 1.20
CA GLU A 47 -4.56 -21.66 0.94
C GLU A 47 -4.91 -20.90 2.22
N TYR A 48 -4.45 -19.66 2.27
CA TYR A 48 -4.90 -18.70 3.26
C TYR A 48 -6.31 -18.19 2.89
N LYS A 49 -7.26 -18.37 3.84
CA LYS A 49 -8.63 -17.85 3.68
C LYS A 49 -8.92 -16.80 4.75
N HIS A 50 -8.89 -15.53 4.36
CA HIS A 50 -9.16 -14.41 5.26
C HIS A 50 -10.49 -14.55 6.00
N SER A 51 -11.57 -14.91 5.29
CA SER A 51 -12.90 -15.05 5.87
C SER A 51 -13.05 -16.21 6.87
N ALA A 52 -12.22 -17.25 6.75
CA ALA A 52 -12.24 -18.42 7.62
C ALA A 52 -11.18 -18.35 8.74
N THR A 53 -10.35 -17.30 8.75
CA THR A 53 -9.27 -17.13 9.73
C THR A 53 -9.70 -16.17 10.83
N ALA A 54 -9.53 -16.57 12.10
CA ALA A 54 -9.76 -15.66 13.23
C ALA A 54 -8.87 -14.42 13.12
N GLU A 55 -9.39 -13.25 13.49
CA GLU A 55 -8.74 -11.97 13.30
C GLU A 55 -7.29 -11.95 13.79
N PHE A 56 -7.03 -12.43 15.00
CA PHE A 56 -5.69 -12.46 15.59
C PHE A 56 -4.71 -13.43 14.91
N LEU A 57 -5.21 -14.31 14.04
CA LEU A 57 -4.40 -15.24 13.23
C LEU A 57 -4.21 -14.78 11.79
N ARG A 58 -4.85 -13.67 11.40
CA ARG A 58 -4.68 -13.10 10.07
C ARG A 58 -3.28 -12.54 9.89
N ASP A 59 -2.77 -12.62 8.67
CA ASP A 59 -1.47 -12.09 8.32
C ASP A 59 -1.42 -10.58 8.46
N HIS A 60 -0.24 -10.03 8.69
CA HIS A 60 -0.04 -8.59 8.66
C HIS A 60 0.09 -8.10 7.23
N ALA A 61 -0.71 -7.11 6.87
CA ALA A 61 -0.64 -6.45 5.58
C ALA A 61 0.48 -5.41 5.59
N LEU A 62 1.36 -5.48 4.59
CA LEU A 62 2.50 -4.58 4.47
C LEU A 62 2.46 -3.84 3.13
N TYR A 63 2.93 -2.60 3.14
CA TYR A 63 3.14 -1.83 1.93
C TYR A 63 4.26 -0.82 2.12
N ILE A 64 5.12 -0.71 1.11
CA ILE A 64 6.11 0.37 1.01
C ILE A 64 5.88 1.12 -0.29
N ALA A 65 6.11 2.42 -0.27
CA ALA A 65 5.98 3.26 -1.46
C ALA A 65 6.89 4.49 -1.40
N PHE A 66 7.21 5.01 -2.56
CA PHE A 66 7.86 6.31 -2.72
C PHE A 66 7.16 7.10 -3.82
N ALA A 67 7.09 8.40 -3.66
CA ALA A 67 6.41 9.28 -4.60
C ALA A 67 6.92 10.74 -4.54
N PRO A 68 6.83 11.52 -5.61
CA PRO A 68 6.65 11.06 -6.99
C PRO A 68 7.82 10.17 -7.45
N ALA A 69 7.57 9.18 -8.30
CA ALA A 69 8.58 8.17 -8.63
C ALA A 69 9.81 8.71 -9.37
N ASP A 70 9.65 9.76 -10.17
CA ASP A 70 10.73 10.40 -10.92
C ASP A 70 11.66 11.21 -10.00
N LYS A 71 11.11 11.90 -9.02
CA LYS A 71 11.85 12.71 -8.03
C LYS A 71 11.21 12.57 -6.66
N PRO A 72 11.48 11.49 -5.94
CA PRO A 72 10.78 11.20 -4.69
C PRO A 72 11.01 12.25 -3.61
N THR A 73 9.92 12.67 -2.98
CA THR A 73 9.92 13.58 -1.83
C THR A 73 9.41 12.92 -0.57
N ILE A 74 8.79 11.74 -0.68
CA ILE A 74 8.28 10.99 0.45
C ILE A 74 8.46 9.49 0.23
N VAL A 75 8.77 8.79 1.30
CA VAL A 75 8.72 7.33 1.40
C VAL A 75 7.74 6.98 2.52
N ILE A 76 6.89 6.00 2.27
CA ILE A 76 5.95 5.47 3.26
C ILE A 76 6.20 3.98 3.45
N ALA A 77 6.21 3.55 4.70
CA ALA A 77 6.20 2.15 5.07
C ALA A 77 5.02 1.91 6.01
N MET A 78 4.21 0.93 5.70
CA MET A 78 2.96 0.69 6.41
C MET A 78 2.81 -0.77 6.81
N VAL A 79 2.35 -0.96 8.03
CA VAL A 79 1.94 -2.26 8.56
C VAL A 79 0.50 -2.11 9.07
N VAL A 80 -0.37 -3.01 8.62
CA VAL A 80 -1.72 -3.14 9.18
C VAL A 80 -1.80 -4.53 9.80
N GLU A 81 -1.75 -4.57 11.11
CA GLU A 81 -1.70 -5.83 11.86
C GLU A 81 -2.98 -6.64 11.70
N ASN A 82 -2.84 -7.94 11.52
CA ASN A 82 -3.93 -8.91 11.45
C ASN A 82 -5.03 -8.54 10.44
N ALA A 83 -4.65 -7.92 9.34
CA ALA A 83 -5.58 -7.44 8.33
C ALA A 83 -5.72 -8.37 7.12
N GLY A 84 -4.64 -9.06 6.72
CA GLY A 84 -4.61 -9.91 5.54
C GLY A 84 -3.64 -9.44 4.46
N PHE A 85 -4.07 -9.42 3.20
CA PHE A 85 -3.19 -9.11 2.08
C PHE A 85 -2.83 -7.62 1.97
N GLY A 86 -1.54 -7.33 1.72
CA GLY A 86 -1.02 -5.97 1.62
C GLY A 86 -1.69 -5.11 0.55
N ALA A 87 -1.99 -5.68 -0.61
CA ALA A 87 -2.67 -4.98 -1.70
C ALA A 87 -4.08 -4.53 -1.32
N GLN A 88 -4.76 -5.30 -0.51
CA GLN A 88 -6.17 -5.09 -0.15
C GLN A 88 -6.33 -4.16 1.06
N TYR A 89 -5.43 -4.24 2.03
CA TYR A 89 -5.59 -3.57 3.33
C TYR A 89 -4.55 -2.47 3.60
N ALA A 90 -3.31 -2.62 3.15
CA ALA A 90 -2.26 -1.63 3.38
C ALA A 90 -2.13 -0.61 2.24
N ALA A 91 -2.14 -1.04 0.99
CA ALA A 91 -1.99 -0.15 -0.16
C ALA A 91 -3.06 0.97 -0.23
N PRO A 92 -4.36 0.71 0.00
CA PRO A 92 -5.37 1.78 -0.01
C PRO A 92 -5.15 2.84 1.07
N ILE A 93 -4.67 2.47 2.25
CA ILE A 93 -4.36 3.42 3.32
C ILE A 93 -3.13 4.25 2.94
N ALA A 94 -2.10 3.61 2.39
CA ALA A 94 -0.91 4.30 1.88
C ALA A 94 -1.28 5.31 0.79
N ARG A 95 -2.20 4.95 -0.13
CA ARG A 95 -2.73 5.86 -1.15
C ARG A 95 -3.31 7.13 -0.54
N LYS A 96 -4.14 7.01 0.49
CA LYS A 96 -4.75 8.16 1.17
C LYS A 96 -3.70 9.07 1.81
N ALA A 97 -2.70 8.49 2.45
CA ALA A 97 -1.61 9.26 3.05
C ALA A 97 -0.77 10.01 2.00
N LEU A 98 -0.49 9.37 0.87
CA LEU A 98 0.24 9.99 -0.24
C LEU A 98 -0.57 11.09 -0.92
N ASP A 99 -1.86 10.88 -1.16
CA ASP A 99 -2.76 11.92 -1.72
C ASP A 99 -2.78 13.16 -0.83
N PHE A 100 -2.83 12.97 0.49
CA PHE A 100 -2.77 14.07 1.44
C PHE A 100 -1.43 14.81 1.37
N TYR A 101 -0.32 14.09 1.41
CA TYR A 101 1.02 14.70 1.41
C TYR A 101 1.33 15.43 0.10
N ILE A 102 1.04 14.82 -1.05
CA ILE A 102 1.43 15.36 -2.37
C ILE A 102 0.42 16.37 -2.89
N GLU A 103 -0.88 16.10 -2.73
CA GLU A 103 -1.95 16.90 -3.32
C GLU A 103 -2.80 17.67 -2.29
N GLY A 104 -2.54 17.52 -1.00
CA GLY A 104 -3.31 18.16 0.06
C GLY A 104 -4.74 17.64 0.20
N LYS A 105 -5.04 16.48 -0.37
CA LYS A 105 -6.38 15.88 -0.36
C LYS A 105 -6.64 15.08 0.90
N TRP A 106 -7.58 15.51 1.69
CA TRP A 106 -8.06 14.75 2.86
C TRP A 106 -8.90 13.55 2.43
N PRO A 107 -8.74 12.39 3.11
CA PRO A 107 -9.63 11.26 2.91
C PRO A 107 -11.09 11.66 3.16
N LYS A 108 -11.99 11.19 2.32
CA LYS A 108 -13.43 11.53 2.40
C LYS A 108 -14.07 11.10 3.73
N GLU A 109 -13.53 10.05 4.33
CA GLU A 109 -14.00 9.50 5.61
C GLU A 109 -13.67 10.38 6.81
N ILE A 110 -12.75 11.35 6.64
CA ILE A 110 -12.42 12.30 7.71
C ILE A 110 -13.33 13.52 7.56
N PRO A 111 -14.25 13.77 8.50
CA PRO A 111 -15.11 14.94 8.46
C PRO A 111 -14.31 16.24 8.44
N GLU A 112 -14.82 17.26 7.79
CA GLU A 112 -14.13 18.56 7.66
C GLU A 112 -13.70 19.14 8.99
N TRP A 113 -14.54 19.04 10.03
CA TRP A 113 -14.25 19.56 11.36
C TRP A 113 -13.10 18.86 12.10
N LYS A 114 -12.68 17.67 11.62
CA LYS A 114 -11.50 16.95 12.14
C LYS A 114 -10.24 17.22 11.33
N ARG A 115 -10.36 17.93 10.23
CA ARG A 115 -9.21 18.23 9.38
C ARG A 115 -8.47 19.44 9.96
N ALA A 116 -7.14 19.29 10.10
CA ALA A 116 -6.33 20.44 10.48
C ALA A 116 -6.38 21.52 9.38
N PRO A 117 -6.31 22.79 9.76
CA PRO A 117 -6.25 23.87 8.80
C PRO A 117 -4.99 23.81 7.92
#